data_7e090fded01a794f55f0c7f0bbd0e106
#
_entry.id   7e090fded01a794f55f0c7f0bbd0e106
#
_cell.length_a   1.000
_cell.length_b   1.000
_cell.length_c   1.000
_cell.angle_alpha   90.00
_cell.angle_beta   90.00
_cell.angle_gamma   90.00
#
_symmetry.space_group_name_H-M   'P 1'
#
loop_
_entity.id
_entity.type
_entity.pdbx_description
1 polymer ?
#
loop_
_entity_poly.entity_id
_entity_poly.type
_entity_poly.pdbx_seq_one_letter_code
_entity_poly.pdbx_strand_id
1 'polypeptide(L)'
;LRKWPVLIVVLIMGLVLAGCGNSGGKTAGTSTGGNEAGKQEVIKVAADTTFPPFEMEVNGKVTGFDIDLINAIAAKENLKVQMQTMDFQGLIPALQTDTVDVAVAGITITPQRAQMVNFSNPYYHSGLSILVKKDSNIKGVSDLKGKTVAVKLGTTGDIMMSKMPGVNVKRFNNIDDAYNELQNGGAQAVLFDNPVNQNYINTGHNNVKVVGGLLTGEDYGIAVTKQKPELLKKINDGLARLMASGEYEQLYRKYFKSDDSGLIKK
;
A
#
# COMPACT_ATOMS: atom_id res chain seq x y z
N LEU A 1 15.68 53.03 20.59
CA LEU A 1 16.45 53.18 21.81
C LEU A 1 15.62 52.77 23.03
N ARG A 2 15.73 51.51 23.48
CA ARG A 2 15.36 51.16 24.85
C ARG A 2 16.09 49.87 25.26
N LYS A 3 17.15 50.07 26.01
CA LYS A 3 18.00 49.07 26.69
C LYS A 3 17.23 48.54 27.89
N TRP A 4 17.31 47.25 28.15
CA TRP A 4 16.99 46.67 29.45
C TRP A 4 18.02 45.61 29.83
N PRO A 5 18.34 45.55 31.15
CA PRO A 5 19.62 45.03 31.60
C PRO A 5 19.59 43.55 31.97
N VAL A 6 20.80 42.99 31.92
CA VAL A 6 21.25 41.70 32.42
C VAL A 6 21.08 41.65 33.93
N LEU A 7 20.53 40.57 34.47
CA LEU A 7 20.60 40.26 35.90
C LEU A 7 21.23 38.86 36.04
N ILE A 8 22.49 38.90 36.46
CA ILE A 8 23.30 37.77 36.92
C ILE A 8 22.90 37.49 38.37
N VAL A 9 22.55 36.24 38.68
CA VAL A 9 22.54 35.77 40.07
C VAL A 9 23.44 34.53 40.14
N VAL A 10 24.52 34.72 40.90
CA VAL A 10 25.54 33.75 41.29
C VAL A 10 25.25 33.33 42.75
N LEU A 11 25.72 32.13 43.07
CA LEU A 11 25.95 31.57 44.42
C LEU A 11 24.85 30.60 44.92
N ILE A 12 25.13 29.48 45.51
CA ILE A 12 26.15 29.07 46.48
C ILE A 12 26.36 27.54 46.43
N MET A 13 27.58 27.20 46.64
CA MET A 13 28.24 25.91 46.85
C MET A 13 27.89 25.34 48.24
N GLY A 14 27.63 24.06 48.34
CA GLY A 14 27.51 23.34 49.62
C GLY A 14 28.09 21.90 49.50
N LEU A 15 29.37 21.79 49.88
CA LEU A 15 30.01 20.51 50.13
C LEU A 15 29.59 20.00 51.52
N VAL A 16 29.20 18.70 51.60
CA VAL A 16 29.32 17.94 52.83
C VAL A 16 29.93 16.58 52.51
N LEU A 17 31.10 16.34 53.08
CA LEU A 17 31.87 15.11 53.07
C LEU A 17 31.47 14.21 54.27
N ALA A 18 31.69 12.91 54.05
CA ALA A 18 32.11 11.91 55.02
C ALA A 18 31.05 10.92 55.56
N GLY A 19 31.38 9.67 55.38
CA GLY A 19 30.79 8.54 56.04
C GLY A 19 31.27 7.19 55.48
N CYS A 20 32.51 6.79 55.80
CA CYS A 20 32.99 5.40 55.58
C CYS A 20 32.26 4.45 56.53
N GLY A 21 31.75 3.34 55.99
CA GLY A 21 31.24 2.21 56.80
C GLY A 21 31.42 0.93 56.01
N ASN A 22 32.45 0.18 56.31
CA ASN A 22 32.76 -1.14 55.78
C ASN A 22 31.92 -2.22 56.52
N SER A 23 31.17 -3.06 55.79
CA SER A 23 30.82 -4.40 56.25
C SER A 23 30.33 -5.25 55.08
N GLY A 24 31.01 -6.36 54.89
CA GLY A 24 30.71 -7.32 53.83
C GLY A 24 29.37 -8.06 54.05
N GLY A 25 28.63 -8.19 52.96
CA GLY A 25 27.46 -9.02 52.85
C GLY A 25 27.29 -9.47 51.41
N LYS A 26 27.60 -10.72 51.14
CA LYS A 26 27.22 -11.39 49.86
C LYS A 26 25.70 -11.38 49.79
N THR A 27 25.14 -10.57 48.94
CA THR A 27 23.73 -10.68 48.55
C THR A 27 23.69 -11.00 47.04
N ALA A 28 23.07 -12.13 46.77
CA ALA A 28 22.77 -12.61 45.44
C ALA A 28 22.06 -11.49 44.65
N GLY A 29 22.63 -11.11 43.54
CA GLY A 29 21.99 -10.18 42.60
C GLY A 29 20.77 -10.84 41.99
N THR A 30 19.60 -10.50 42.56
CA THR A 30 18.32 -10.69 41.84
C THR A 30 18.33 -9.72 40.67
N SER A 31 18.66 -10.24 39.50
CA SER A 31 18.38 -9.54 38.25
C SER A 31 16.85 -9.43 38.14
N THR A 32 16.32 -8.31 38.57
CA THR A 32 14.99 -7.86 38.16
C THR A 32 15.03 -7.69 36.66
N GLY A 33 14.76 -8.78 35.94
CA GLY A 33 14.36 -8.71 34.56
C GLY A 33 13.08 -7.88 34.51
N GLY A 34 13.25 -6.59 34.33
CA GLY A 34 12.14 -5.71 33.98
C GLY A 34 11.50 -6.32 32.73
N ASN A 35 10.26 -6.79 32.91
CA ASN A 35 9.39 -7.17 31.82
C ASN A 35 9.12 -5.88 31.04
N GLU A 36 9.98 -5.51 30.08
CA GLU A 36 9.65 -4.59 29.04
C GLU A 36 8.52 -5.26 28.26
N ALA A 37 7.28 -5.03 28.68
CA ALA A 37 6.10 -5.29 27.88
C ALA A 37 6.36 -4.56 26.57
N GLY A 38 6.74 -5.34 25.54
CA GLY A 38 7.43 -4.86 24.34
C GLY A 38 6.66 -3.74 23.67
N LYS A 39 7.28 -2.57 23.63
CA LYS A 39 6.80 -1.44 22.85
C LYS A 39 6.65 -1.91 21.42
N GLN A 40 5.42 -1.90 20.90
CA GLN A 40 5.17 -2.29 19.51
C GLN A 40 6.04 -1.43 18.58
N GLU A 41 6.72 -2.08 17.64
CA GLU A 41 7.45 -1.39 16.58
C GLU A 41 6.44 -0.67 15.68
N VAL A 42 6.62 0.65 15.51
CA VAL A 42 5.76 1.45 14.63
C VAL A 42 6.33 1.39 13.22
N ILE A 43 5.50 1.00 12.25
CA ILE A 43 5.83 1.01 10.83
C ILE A 43 5.00 2.05 10.10
N LYS A 44 5.64 2.85 9.24
CA LYS A 44 4.98 3.81 8.35
C LYS A 44 4.51 3.08 7.10
N VAL A 45 3.22 3.04 6.88
CA VAL A 45 2.61 2.36 5.73
C VAL A 45 1.95 3.39 4.82
N ALA A 46 2.34 3.41 3.56
CA ALA A 46 1.70 4.23 2.53
C ALA A 46 0.66 3.42 1.75
N ALA A 47 -0.45 4.08 1.41
CA ALA A 47 -1.47 3.55 0.51
C ALA A 47 -2.00 4.65 -0.41
N ASP A 48 -2.47 4.26 -1.59
CA ASP A 48 -3.31 5.08 -2.44
C ASP A 48 -4.78 4.84 -2.05
N THR A 49 -5.62 5.87 -2.09
CA THR A 49 -7.03 5.74 -1.64
C THR A 49 -8.02 5.68 -2.80
N THR A 50 -7.53 5.41 -4.01
CA THR A 50 -8.34 5.41 -5.24
C THR A 50 -8.20 4.10 -6.02
N PHE A 51 -8.33 2.97 -5.31
CA PHE A 51 -8.22 1.62 -5.88
C PHE A 51 -9.22 0.64 -5.24
N PRO A 52 -10.54 0.93 -5.28
CA PRO A 52 -11.55 0.08 -4.67
C PRO A 52 -11.65 -1.29 -5.40
N PRO A 53 -11.82 -2.41 -4.68
CA PRO A 53 -12.10 -2.53 -3.24
C PRO A 53 -10.85 -2.74 -2.36
N PHE A 54 -9.63 -2.53 -2.90
CA PHE A 54 -8.36 -2.75 -2.19
C PHE A 54 -8.07 -1.63 -1.19
N GLU A 55 -8.09 -0.37 -1.63
CA GLU A 55 -8.01 0.80 -0.76
C GLU A 55 -8.90 1.93 -1.27
N MET A 56 -9.60 2.55 -0.35
CA MET A 56 -10.50 3.67 -0.60
C MET A 56 -10.68 4.49 0.66
N GLU A 57 -11.16 5.71 0.50
CA GLU A 57 -11.59 6.54 1.61
C GLU A 57 -13.12 6.51 1.71
N VAL A 58 -13.62 6.14 2.88
CA VAL A 58 -15.05 6.14 3.19
C VAL A 58 -15.27 6.94 4.48
N ASN A 59 -16.02 8.03 4.40
CA ASN A 59 -16.30 8.93 5.54
C ASN A 59 -15.03 9.41 6.28
N GLY A 60 -13.98 9.77 5.52
CA GLY A 60 -12.70 10.23 6.07
C GLY A 60 -11.82 9.12 6.66
N LYS A 61 -12.19 7.86 6.46
CA LYS A 61 -11.42 6.70 6.93
C LYS A 61 -10.90 5.88 5.75
N VAL A 62 -9.60 5.62 5.75
CA VAL A 62 -8.98 4.71 4.79
C VAL A 62 -9.36 3.28 5.13
N THR A 63 -9.88 2.54 4.16
CA THR A 63 -10.39 1.16 4.30
C THR A 63 -10.20 0.38 3.00
N GLY A 64 -10.38 -0.93 3.03
CA GLY A 64 -10.27 -1.81 1.88
C GLY A 64 -9.53 -3.09 2.22
N PHE A 65 -9.44 -3.98 1.24
CA PHE A 65 -8.78 -5.28 1.40
C PHE A 65 -7.31 -5.13 1.82
N ASP A 66 -6.56 -4.27 1.16
CA ASP A 66 -5.13 -4.03 1.42
C ASP A 66 -4.93 -3.44 2.82
N ILE A 67 -5.82 -2.54 3.22
CA ILE A 67 -5.77 -1.90 4.55
C ILE A 67 -6.04 -2.91 5.66
N ASP A 68 -7.05 -3.76 5.48
CA ASP A 68 -7.36 -4.81 6.45
C ASP A 68 -6.25 -5.87 6.48
N LEU A 69 -5.69 -6.23 5.31
CA LEU A 69 -4.60 -7.21 5.20
C LEU A 69 -3.34 -6.74 5.95
N ILE A 70 -2.88 -5.52 5.69
CA ILE A 70 -1.66 -5.01 6.35
C ILE A 70 -1.85 -4.86 7.86
N ASN A 71 -3.04 -4.46 8.32
CA ASN A 71 -3.35 -4.40 9.75
C ASN A 71 -3.38 -5.79 10.38
N ALA A 72 -3.94 -6.80 9.70
CA ALA A 72 -3.96 -8.18 10.17
C ALA A 72 -2.53 -8.76 10.25
N ILE A 73 -1.69 -8.52 9.24
CA ILE A 73 -0.26 -8.90 9.25
C ILE A 73 0.45 -8.22 10.43
N ALA A 74 0.27 -6.92 10.61
CA ALA A 74 0.88 -6.16 11.69
C ALA A 74 0.50 -6.69 13.08
N ALA A 75 -0.77 -7.06 13.26
CA ALA A 75 -1.24 -7.68 14.51
C ALA A 75 -0.56 -9.03 14.80
N LYS A 76 -0.31 -9.87 13.78
CA LYS A 76 0.41 -11.15 13.93
C LYS A 76 1.89 -10.97 14.29
N GLU A 77 2.49 -9.85 13.91
CA GLU A 77 3.93 -9.57 14.06
C GLU A 77 4.24 -8.53 15.16
N ASN A 78 3.25 -8.20 16.00
CA ASN A 78 3.37 -7.17 17.05
C ASN A 78 3.87 -5.82 16.53
N LEU A 79 3.40 -5.43 15.33
CA LEU A 79 3.69 -4.14 14.70
C LEU A 79 2.50 -3.19 14.88
N LYS A 80 2.78 -1.89 14.87
CA LYS A 80 1.77 -0.83 14.87
C LYS A 80 1.82 -0.07 13.54
N VAL A 81 0.72 -0.09 12.79
CA VAL A 81 0.61 0.65 11.52
C VAL A 81 0.37 2.13 11.78
N GLN A 82 1.21 2.96 11.17
CA GLN A 82 0.98 4.39 10.99
C GLN A 82 0.71 4.64 9.52
N MET A 83 -0.58 4.78 9.17
CA MET A 83 -1.02 4.95 7.78
C MET A 83 -0.74 6.37 7.28
N GLN A 84 -0.26 6.46 6.02
CA GLN A 84 -0.11 7.68 5.23
C GLN A 84 -0.74 7.47 3.86
N THR A 85 -1.39 8.49 3.33
CA THR A 85 -1.99 8.42 1.98
C THR A 85 -1.21 9.27 1.00
N MET A 86 -1.05 8.78 -0.22
CA MET A 86 -0.38 9.50 -1.30
C MET A 86 -0.78 8.93 -2.66
N ASP A 87 -0.55 9.69 -3.73
CA ASP A 87 -0.76 9.21 -5.09
C ASP A 87 0.11 7.97 -5.39
N PHE A 88 -0.43 7.02 -6.15
CA PHE A 88 0.23 5.76 -6.50
C PHE A 88 1.67 5.93 -7.02
N GLN A 89 1.89 6.90 -7.90
CA GLN A 89 3.21 7.19 -8.45
C GLN A 89 4.26 7.62 -7.40
N GLY A 90 3.81 8.08 -6.24
CA GLY A 90 4.67 8.51 -5.13
C GLY A 90 5.15 7.35 -4.23
N LEU A 91 4.50 6.18 -4.29
CA LEU A 91 4.72 5.08 -3.34
C LEU A 91 6.16 4.52 -3.43
N ILE A 92 6.62 4.17 -4.63
CA ILE A 92 7.99 3.63 -4.81
C ILE A 92 9.07 4.66 -4.47
N PRO A 93 9.00 5.93 -4.92
CA PRO A 93 9.92 6.98 -4.46
C PRO A 93 9.94 7.16 -2.94
N ALA A 94 8.79 7.13 -2.26
CA ALA A 94 8.72 7.27 -0.81
C ALA A 94 9.42 6.13 -0.05
N LEU A 95 9.34 4.88 -0.58
CA LEU A 95 10.10 3.74 -0.07
C LEU A 95 11.60 3.88 -0.30
N GLN A 96 12.02 4.40 -1.46
CA GLN A 96 13.44 4.58 -1.79
C GLN A 96 14.12 5.66 -0.93
N THR A 97 13.35 6.65 -0.48
CA THR A 97 13.83 7.75 0.39
C THR A 97 13.58 7.49 1.87
N ASP A 98 13.12 6.30 2.25
CA ASP A 98 12.77 5.91 3.62
C ASP A 98 11.76 6.84 4.30
N THR A 99 10.97 7.57 3.51
CA THR A 99 9.85 8.38 4.00
C THR A 99 8.78 7.50 4.60
N VAL A 100 8.57 6.31 3.99
CA VAL A 100 7.72 5.23 4.50
C VAL A 100 8.48 3.90 4.48
N ASP A 101 8.04 2.96 5.31
CA ASP A 101 8.66 1.64 5.45
C ASP A 101 8.04 0.61 4.51
N VAL A 102 6.73 0.73 4.30
CA VAL A 102 5.88 -0.21 3.57
C VAL A 102 4.93 0.58 2.66
N ALA A 103 4.60 0.01 1.51
CA ALA A 103 3.49 0.48 0.68
C ALA A 103 2.58 -0.71 0.30
N VAL A 104 1.27 -0.48 0.42
CA VAL A 104 0.22 -1.43 0.02
C VAL A 104 -0.82 -0.69 -0.80
N ALA A 105 -0.98 -1.08 -2.06
CA ALA A 105 -1.85 -0.39 -3.02
C ALA A 105 -2.03 -1.21 -4.32
N GLY A 106 -2.35 -2.52 -4.22
CA GLY A 106 -2.41 -3.38 -5.40
C GLY A 106 -1.15 -3.31 -6.26
N ILE A 107 0.03 -3.22 -5.63
CA ILE A 107 1.27 -2.95 -6.36
C ILE A 107 1.72 -4.21 -7.10
N THR A 108 1.61 -4.21 -8.42
CA THR A 108 2.10 -5.30 -9.27
C THR A 108 3.60 -5.50 -9.06
N ILE A 109 4.02 -6.72 -8.76
CA ILE A 109 5.41 -7.13 -8.71
C ILE A 109 5.95 -7.13 -10.14
N THR A 110 6.86 -6.21 -10.45
CA THR A 110 7.54 -6.16 -11.74
C THR A 110 9.06 -6.17 -11.56
N PRO A 111 9.83 -6.69 -12.55
CA PRO A 111 11.30 -6.67 -12.45
C PRO A 111 11.87 -5.26 -12.21
N GLN A 112 11.27 -4.23 -12.82
CA GLN A 112 11.70 -2.85 -12.66
C GLN A 112 11.48 -2.35 -11.22
N ARG A 113 10.29 -2.61 -10.65
CA ARG A 113 9.97 -2.22 -9.26
C ARG A 113 10.82 -3.00 -8.25
N ALA A 114 11.06 -4.31 -8.50
CA ALA A 114 11.90 -5.16 -7.65
C ALA A 114 13.38 -4.72 -7.60
N GLN A 115 13.86 -3.98 -8.60
CA GLN A 115 15.17 -3.35 -8.53
C GLN A 115 15.21 -2.15 -7.56
N MET A 116 14.07 -1.52 -7.28
CA MET A 116 13.97 -0.30 -6.47
C MET A 116 13.59 -0.60 -5.01
N VAL A 117 12.71 -1.57 -4.79
CA VAL A 117 12.17 -1.96 -3.49
C VAL A 117 12.14 -3.48 -3.33
N ASN A 118 11.91 -3.96 -2.11
CA ASN A 118 11.62 -5.38 -1.88
C ASN A 118 10.10 -5.61 -1.95
N PHE A 119 9.70 -6.83 -2.34
CA PHE A 119 8.29 -7.24 -2.33
C PHE A 119 8.08 -8.44 -1.42
N SER A 120 6.93 -8.48 -0.78
CA SER A 120 6.44 -9.69 -0.12
C SER A 120 6.16 -10.81 -1.14
N ASN A 121 5.88 -11.98 -0.63
CA ASN A 121 5.19 -12.99 -1.42
C ASN A 121 3.88 -12.40 -1.98
N PRO A 122 3.41 -12.87 -3.15
CA PRO A 122 2.15 -12.44 -3.71
C PRO A 122 0.99 -12.64 -2.74
N TYR A 123 0.08 -11.66 -2.70
CA TYR A 123 -1.14 -11.77 -1.90
C TYR A 123 -2.42 -11.72 -2.73
N TYR A 124 -2.34 -11.42 -4.03
CA TYR A 124 -3.49 -11.36 -4.92
C TYR A 124 -3.05 -11.60 -6.38
N HIS A 125 -3.82 -12.40 -7.12
CA HIS A 125 -3.64 -12.55 -8.57
C HIS A 125 -4.54 -11.57 -9.32
N SER A 126 -3.97 -10.82 -10.24
CA SER A 126 -4.65 -9.80 -11.02
C SER A 126 -4.31 -9.88 -12.50
N GLY A 127 -4.69 -8.87 -13.24
CA GLY A 127 -4.35 -8.65 -14.63
C GLY A 127 -5.06 -7.41 -15.15
N LEU A 128 -4.59 -6.87 -16.26
CA LEU A 128 -5.17 -5.69 -16.91
C LEU A 128 -6.37 -6.07 -17.78
N SER A 129 -7.37 -5.21 -17.83
CA SER A 129 -8.52 -5.32 -18.72
C SER A 129 -8.90 -3.97 -19.32
N ILE A 130 -9.61 -4.01 -20.45
CA ILE A 130 -10.08 -2.82 -21.15
C ILE A 130 -11.55 -2.61 -20.79
N LEU A 131 -11.86 -1.47 -20.17
CA LEU A 131 -13.22 -1.01 -19.90
C LEU A 131 -13.65 -0.03 -21.00
N VAL A 132 -14.83 -0.23 -21.56
CA VAL A 132 -15.42 0.62 -22.60
C VAL A 132 -16.89 0.88 -22.33
N LYS A 133 -17.49 1.89 -22.99
CA LYS A 133 -18.94 2.05 -22.98
C LYS A 133 -19.64 0.84 -23.59
N LYS A 134 -20.83 0.54 -23.13
CA LYS A 134 -21.59 -0.67 -23.54
C LYS A 134 -21.88 -0.73 -25.04
N ASP A 135 -22.08 0.41 -25.67
CA ASP A 135 -22.32 0.63 -27.09
C ASP A 135 -21.03 0.72 -27.94
N SER A 136 -19.85 0.65 -27.30
CA SER A 136 -18.57 0.70 -27.99
C SER A 136 -18.37 -0.50 -28.93
N ASN A 137 -17.77 -0.25 -30.10
CA ASN A 137 -17.34 -1.24 -31.07
C ASN A 137 -15.93 -1.81 -30.79
N ILE A 138 -15.23 -1.32 -29.76
CA ILE A 138 -13.93 -1.84 -29.34
C ILE A 138 -14.15 -3.23 -28.74
N LYS A 139 -13.43 -4.23 -29.24
CA LYS A 139 -13.52 -5.64 -28.82
C LYS A 139 -12.24 -6.13 -28.13
N GLY A 140 -11.13 -5.41 -28.29
CA GLY A 140 -9.84 -5.80 -27.71
C GLY A 140 -8.74 -4.79 -27.97
N VAL A 141 -7.52 -5.15 -27.60
CA VAL A 141 -6.36 -4.27 -27.63
C VAL A 141 -6.01 -3.74 -29.01
N SER A 142 -6.25 -4.57 -30.07
CA SER A 142 -6.00 -4.17 -31.47
C SER A 142 -6.83 -2.96 -31.91
N ASP A 143 -8.03 -2.79 -31.34
CA ASP A 143 -8.97 -1.73 -31.71
C ASP A 143 -8.63 -0.38 -31.04
N LEU A 144 -7.62 -0.35 -30.14
CA LEU A 144 -7.21 0.85 -29.44
C LEU A 144 -6.36 1.80 -30.30
N LYS A 145 -5.86 1.35 -31.46
CA LYS A 145 -5.11 2.18 -32.39
C LYS A 145 -5.96 3.36 -32.86
N GLY A 146 -5.43 4.59 -32.75
CA GLY A 146 -6.13 5.84 -33.07
C GLY A 146 -7.16 6.27 -32.01
N LYS A 147 -7.28 5.57 -30.90
CA LYS A 147 -8.20 5.91 -29.81
C LYS A 147 -7.46 6.62 -28.68
N THR A 148 -8.22 7.39 -27.89
CA THR A 148 -7.77 7.91 -26.60
C THR A 148 -8.10 6.88 -25.52
N VAL A 149 -7.07 6.44 -24.81
CA VAL A 149 -7.18 5.51 -23.70
C VAL A 149 -6.79 6.23 -22.41
N ALA A 150 -7.70 6.25 -21.43
CA ALA A 150 -7.45 6.78 -20.12
C ALA A 150 -6.77 5.71 -19.25
N VAL A 151 -5.77 6.13 -18.48
CA VAL A 151 -4.98 5.27 -17.58
C VAL A 151 -4.68 6.00 -16.29
N LYS A 152 -4.43 5.26 -15.21
CA LYS A 152 -3.88 5.83 -13.98
C LYS A 152 -2.36 5.90 -14.08
N LEU A 153 -1.82 7.08 -13.76
CA LEU A 153 -0.39 7.41 -13.91
C LEU A 153 0.50 6.47 -13.07
N GLY A 154 1.56 5.95 -13.70
CA GLY A 154 2.57 5.10 -13.05
C GLY A 154 2.16 3.64 -12.85
N THR A 155 0.96 3.23 -13.29
CA THR A 155 0.51 1.83 -13.25
C THR A 155 1.07 1.01 -14.40
N THR A 156 0.93 -0.32 -14.31
CA THR A 156 1.29 -1.23 -15.43
C THR A 156 0.46 -0.97 -16.67
N GLY A 157 -0.79 -0.52 -16.51
CA GLY A 157 -1.66 -0.08 -17.60
C GLY A 157 -1.12 1.16 -18.32
N ASP A 158 -0.63 2.17 -17.59
CA ASP A 158 0.03 3.34 -18.19
C ASP A 158 1.29 2.93 -18.95
N ILE A 159 2.13 2.09 -18.34
CA ILE A 159 3.38 1.60 -18.97
C ILE A 159 3.07 0.84 -20.25
N MET A 160 2.04 -0.01 -20.24
CA MET A 160 1.62 -0.80 -21.41
C MET A 160 1.14 0.11 -22.55
N MET A 161 0.24 1.06 -22.26
CA MET A 161 -0.32 1.96 -23.28
C MET A 161 0.73 2.93 -23.83
N SER A 162 1.67 3.37 -23.00
CA SER A 162 2.78 4.25 -23.43
C SER A 162 3.69 3.61 -24.48
N LYS A 163 3.76 2.29 -24.50
CA LYS A 163 4.54 1.50 -25.48
C LYS A 163 3.73 1.12 -26.71
N MET A 164 2.43 1.41 -26.75
CA MET A 164 1.55 1.01 -27.85
C MET A 164 1.48 2.08 -28.95
N PRO A 165 2.00 1.80 -30.16
CA PRO A 165 2.02 2.79 -31.23
C PRO A 165 0.60 3.19 -31.68
N GLY A 166 0.38 4.50 -31.83
CA GLY A 166 -0.87 5.03 -32.36
C GLY A 166 -2.01 5.10 -31.35
N VAL A 167 -1.77 4.89 -30.05
CA VAL A 167 -2.73 5.15 -28.98
C VAL A 167 -2.46 6.54 -28.39
N ASN A 168 -3.52 7.31 -28.17
CA ASN A 168 -3.45 8.57 -27.42
C ASN A 168 -3.66 8.27 -25.93
N VAL A 169 -2.60 8.34 -25.13
CA VAL A 169 -2.68 8.03 -23.70
C VAL A 169 -3.03 9.27 -22.90
N LYS A 170 -4.15 9.23 -22.18
CA LYS A 170 -4.58 10.28 -21.24
C LYS A 170 -4.42 9.79 -19.81
N ARG A 171 -3.55 10.47 -19.03
CA ARG A 171 -3.14 10.04 -17.69
C ARG A 171 -3.87 10.80 -16.61
N PHE A 172 -4.27 10.09 -15.56
CA PHE A 172 -4.93 10.63 -14.37
C PHE A 172 -4.22 10.13 -13.12
N ASN A 173 -4.16 10.95 -12.08
CA ASN A 173 -3.67 10.49 -10.77
C ASN A 173 -4.67 9.55 -10.11
N ASN A 174 -5.96 9.79 -10.35
CA ASN A 174 -7.07 9.08 -9.74
C ASN A 174 -7.80 8.25 -10.80
N ILE A 175 -8.14 6.99 -10.49
CA ILE A 175 -8.85 6.14 -11.45
C ILE A 175 -10.28 6.62 -11.72
N ASP A 176 -10.94 7.23 -10.73
CA ASP A 176 -12.29 7.76 -10.92
C ASP A 176 -12.33 8.86 -11.99
N ASP A 177 -11.26 9.66 -12.10
CA ASP A 177 -11.16 10.66 -13.17
C ASP A 177 -11.00 10.01 -14.55
N ALA A 178 -10.29 8.88 -14.64
CA ALA A 178 -10.21 8.11 -15.89
C ALA A 178 -11.57 7.51 -16.28
N TYR A 179 -12.35 7.02 -15.30
CA TYR A 179 -13.71 6.54 -15.54
C TYR A 179 -14.64 7.68 -15.95
N ASN A 180 -14.56 8.83 -15.30
CA ASN A 180 -15.32 10.03 -15.68
C ASN A 180 -14.99 10.49 -17.10
N GLU A 181 -13.71 10.42 -17.49
CA GLU A 181 -13.28 10.74 -18.85
C GLU A 181 -13.89 9.79 -19.90
N LEU A 182 -13.98 8.49 -19.60
CA LEU A 182 -14.70 7.51 -20.41
C LEU A 182 -16.20 7.85 -20.50
N GLN A 183 -16.84 8.14 -19.35
CA GLN A 183 -18.27 8.47 -19.30
C GLN A 183 -18.60 9.73 -20.12
N ASN A 184 -17.76 10.74 -20.07
CA ASN A 184 -17.92 11.99 -20.78
C ASN A 184 -17.54 11.91 -22.27
N GLY A 185 -16.95 10.77 -22.71
CA GLY A 185 -16.56 10.56 -24.11
C GLY A 185 -15.21 11.16 -24.49
N GLY A 186 -14.47 11.73 -23.56
CA GLY A 186 -13.12 12.24 -23.77
C GLY A 186 -12.07 11.14 -23.94
N ALA A 187 -12.37 9.91 -23.45
CA ALA A 187 -11.65 8.69 -23.78
C ALA A 187 -12.60 7.65 -24.35
N GLN A 188 -12.11 6.76 -25.21
CA GLN A 188 -12.87 5.65 -25.77
C GLN A 188 -12.71 4.36 -24.97
N ALA A 189 -11.67 4.26 -24.14
CA ALA A 189 -11.42 3.14 -23.25
C ALA A 189 -10.68 3.59 -21.99
N VAL A 190 -10.80 2.79 -20.94
CA VAL A 190 -9.92 2.80 -19.77
C VAL A 190 -9.15 1.50 -19.77
N LEU A 191 -7.83 1.53 -19.62
CA LEU A 191 -7.02 0.35 -19.36
C LEU A 191 -6.60 0.36 -17.89
N PHE A 192 -7.08 -0.63 -17.14
CA PHE A 192 -6.78 -0.71 -15.72
C PHE A 192 -6.93 -2.15 -15.20
N ASP A 193 -6.62 -2.34 -13.93
CA ASP A 193 -6.71 -3.63 -13.24
C ASP A 193 -8.13 -4.19 -13.27
N ASN A 194 -8.25 -5.44 -13.67
CA ASN A 194 -9.54 -6.08 -13.87
C ASN A 194 -10.43 -6.11 -12.62
N PRO A 195 -9.93 -6.42 -11.42
CA PRO A 195 -10.78 -6.43 -10.23
C PRO A 195 -11.38 -5.05 -9.92
N VAL A 196 -10.68 -3.96 -10.24
CA VAL A 196 -11.18 -2.59 -10.06
C VAL A 196 -12.21 -2.24 -11.14
N ASN A 197 -11.94 -2.59 -12.41
CA ASN A 197 -12.92 -2.43 -13.49
C ASN A 197 -14.22 -3.22 -13.22
N GLN A 198 -14.11 -4.45 -12.70
CA GLN A 198 -15.27 -5.25 -12.31
C GLN A 198 -16.02 -4.63 -11.11
N ASN A 199 -15.28 -4.16 -10.11
CA ASN A 199 -15.88 -3.45 -8.98
C ASN A 199 -16.65 -2.21 -9.45
N TYR A 200 -16.10 -1.42 -10.36
CA TYR A 200 -16.76 -0.25 -10.94
C TYR A 200 -18.10 -0.64 -11.61
N ILE A 201 -18.12 -1.71 -12.40
CA ILE A 201 -19.37 -2.22 -13.00
C ILE A 201 -20.35 -2.65 -11.90
N ASN A 202 -19.88 -3.43 -10.92
CA ASN A 202 -20.72 -4.03 -9.88
C ASN A 202 -21.30 -3.01 -8.88
N THR A 203 -20.72 -1.80 -8.82
CA THR A 203 -21.21 -0.69 -7.98
C THR A 203 -22.23 0.20 -8.68
N GLY A 204 -22.79 -0.25 -9.80
CA GLY A 204 -23.95 0.39 -10.45
C GLY A 204 -23.67 1.05 -11.79
N HIS A 205 -22.44 0.96 -12.32
CA HIS A 205 -22.10 1.55 -13.62
C HIS A 205 -22.42 0.59 -14.77
N ASN A 206 -23.71 0.33 -14.98
CA ASN A 206 -24.21 -0.66 -15.94
C ASN A 206 -24.07 -0.25 -17.42
N ASN A 207 -23.60 0.96 -17.71
CA ASN A 207 -23.42 1.50 -19.05
C ASN A 207 -22.01 1.24 -19.65
N VAL A 208 -21.19 0.49 -18.93
CA VAL A 208 -19.86 0.06 -19.38
C VAL A 208 -19.72 -1.47 -19.38
N LYS A 209 -18.68 -1.96 -20.03
CA LYS A 209 -18.34 -3.39 -20.10
C LYS A 209 -16.83 -3.59 -20.23
N VAL A 210 -16.32 -4.70 -19.71
CA VAL A 210 -14.96 -5.18 -20.00
C VAL A 210 -14.97 -5.92 -21.34
N VAL A 211 -13.93 -5.74 -22.15
CA VAL A 211 -13.75 -6.39 -23.44
C VAL A 211 -12.35 -7.00 -23.58
N GLY A 212 -12.20 -7.99 -24.47
CA GLY A 212 -10.92 -8.58 -24.85
C GLY A 212 -10.31 -9.54 -23.83
N GLY A 213 -10.98 -9.81 -22.72
CA GLY A 213 -10.44 -10.65 -21.63
C GLY A 213 -9.31 -9.99 -20.87
N LEU A 214 -8.57 -10.79 -20.08
CA LEU A 214 -7.36 -10.30 -19.39
C LEU A 214 -6.21 -10.18 -20.39
N LEU A 215 -5.51 -9.05 -20.34
CA LEU A 215 -4.37 -8.76 -21.21
C LEU A 215 -3.04 -9.23 -20.60
N THR A 216 -2.99 -9.32 -19.27
CA THR A 216 -1.81 -9.71 -18.49
C THR A 216 -2.22 -10.65 -17.36
N GLY A 217 -1.27 -11.44 -16.86
CA GLY A 217 -1.31 -12.01 -15.52
C GLY A 217 -0.39 -11.18 -14.62
N GLU A 218 -0.88 -10.71 -13.49
CA GLU A 218 -0.14 -9.86 -12.57
C GLU A 218 -0.33 -10.36 -11.13
N ASP A 219 0.74 -10.27 -10.35
CA ASP A 219 0.71 -10.56 -8.92
C ASP A 219 0.91 -9.29 -8.12
N TYR A 220 0.07 -9.05 -7.11
CA TYR A 220 0.27 -7.96 -6.17
C TYR A 220 1.12 -8.41 -5.00
N GLY A 221 2.06 -7.54 -4.61
CA GLY A 221 2.90 -7.70 -3.43
C GLY A 221 2.90 -6.44 -2.56
N ILE A 222 3.14 -6.64 -1.27
CA ILE A 222 3.39 -5.54 -0.34
C ILE A 222 4.82 -5.08 -0.58
N ALA A 223 5.01 -3.80 -0.93
CA ALA A 223 6.33 -3.25 -1.16
C ALA A 223 6.95 -2.77 0.16
N VAL A 224 8.25 -3.04 0.35
CA VAL A 224 9.02 -2.72 1.56
C VAL A 224 10.31 -2.05 1.16
N THR A 225 10.74 -1.02 1.90
CA THR A 225 12.04 -0.39 1.65
C THR A 225 13.17 -1.42 1.71
N LYS A 226 14.20 -1.24 0.90
CA LYS A 226 15.39 -2.12 0.93
C LYS A 226 16.20 -2.01 2.21
N GLN A 227 16.03 -0.93 2.97
CA GLN A 227 16.76 -0.69 4.22
C GLN A 227 16.27 -1.56 5.39
N LYS A 228 15.09 -2.21 5.26
CA LYS A 228 14.48 -3.01 6.33
C LYS A 228 14.19 -4.45 5.91
N PRO A 229 15.20 -5.28 5.62
CA PRO A 229 14.99 -6.68 5.19
C PRO A 229 14.27 -7.52 6.26
N GLU A 230 14.49 -7.23 7.56
CA GLU A 230 13.81 -7.93 8.66
C GLU A 230 12.31 -7.61 8.69
N LEU A 231 11.92 -6.39 8.29
CA LEU A 231 10.51 -6.04 8.17
C LEU A 231 9.83 -6.83 7.04
N LEU A 232 10.52 -7.02 5.91
CA LEU A 232 10.02 -7.89 4.84
C LEU A 232 9.77 -9.31 5.33
N LYS A 233 10.71 -9.86 6.13
CA LYS A 233 10.54 -11.18 6.72
C LYS A 233 9.30 -11.25 7.62
N LYS A 234 9.12 -10.27 8.51
CA LYS A 234 7.91 -10.18 9.36
C LYS A 234 6.63 -10.12 8.53
N ILE A 235 6.59 -9.31 7.47
CA ILE A 235 5.42 -9.22 6.57
C ILE A 235 5.11 -10.57 5.93
N ASN A 236 6.11 -11.28 5.43
CA ASN A 236 5.93 -12.61 4.83
C ASN A 236 5.48 -13.65 5.87
N ASP A 237 6.07 -13.64 7.07
CA ASP A 237 5.70 -14.54 8.16
C ASP A 237 4.23 -14.28 8.60
N GLY A 238 3.85 -13.01 8.75
CA GLY A 238 2.47 -12.64 9.09
C GLY A 238 1.47 -13.03 7.99
N LEU A 239 1.80 -12.80 6.72
CA LEU A 239 0.98 -13.22 5.58
C LEU A 239 0.81 -14.75 5.55
N ALA A 240 1.89 -15.50 5.75
CA ALA A 240 1.85 -16.97 5.80
C ALA A 240 0.98 -17.48 6.96
N ARG A 241 1.05 -16.83 8.14
CA ARG A 241 0.18 -17.16 9.30
C ARG A 241 -1.28 -16.90 8.99
N LEU A 242 -1.62 -15.77 8.34
CA LEU A 242 -3.00 -15.47 7.95
C LEU A 242 -3.54 -16.50 6.95
N MET A 243 -2.71 -16.90 5.97
CA MET A 243 -3.07 -17.95 5.02
C MET A 243 -3.23 -19.30 5.71
N ALA A 244 -2.34 -19.64 6.66
CA ALA A 244 -2.37 -20.90 7.38
C ALA A 244 -3.61 -21.03 8.28
N SER A 245 -4.05 -19.94 8.91
CA SER A 245 -5.21 -19.92 9.80
C SER A 245 -6.56 -19.81 9.07
N GLY A 246 -6.56 -19.50 7.78
CA GLY A 246 -7.76 -19.18 6.98
C GLY A 246 -8.26 -17.75 7.14
N GLU A 247 -7.63 -16.92 7.96
CA GLU A 247 -8.01 -15.51 8.15
C GLU A 247 -7.83 -14.69 6.85
N TYR A 248 -6.81 -15.02 6.04
CA TYR A 248 -6.62 -14.40 4.73
C TYR A 248 -7.84 -14.65 3.82
N GLU A 249 -8.35 -15.88 3.74
CA GLU A 249 -9.52 -16.19 2.92
C GLU A 249 -10.77 -15.48 3.46
N GLN A 250 -10.95 -15.38 4.78
CA GLN A 250 -12.06 -14.61 5.36
C GLN A 250 -11.99 -13.14 4.99
N LEU A 251 -10.80 -12.51 5.04
CA LEU A 251 -10.59 -11.15 4.57
C LEU A 251 -10.88 -11.02 3.07
N TYR A 252 -10.39 -11.96 2.26
CA TYR A 252 -10.64 -11.98 0.84
C TYR A 252 -12.15 -12.02 0.53
N ARG A 253 -12.90 -12.94 1.15
CA ARG A 253 -14.35 -13.10 0.97
C ARG A 253 -15.16 -11.87 1.37
N LYS A 254 -14.69 -11.10 2.33
CA LYS A 254 -15.33 -9.83 2.74
C LYS A 254 -15.43 -8.85 1.57
N TYR A 255 -14.44 -8.79 0.71
CA TYR A 255 -14.34 -7.81 -0.38
C TYR A 255 -14.72 -8.38 -1.75
N PHE A 256 -14.35 -9.62 -2.04
CA PHE A 256 -14.50 -10.25 -3.35
C PHE A 256 -15.60 -11.32 -3.40
N LYS A 257 -16.24 -11.62 -2.28
CA LYS A 257 -17.35 -12.57 -2.16
C LYS A 257 -16.98 -13.96 -2.72
N SER A 258 -17.69 -14.43 -3.77
CA SER A 258 -17.46 -15.72 -4.41
C SER A 258 -16.52 -15.67 -5.62
N ASP A 259 -15.97 -14.51 -5.94
CA ASP A 259 -14.97 -14.41 -7.02
C ASP A 259 -13.61 -14.92 -6.51
N ASP A 260 -13.12 -16.01 -7.07
CA ASP A 260 -11.85 -16.66 -6.71
C ASP A 260 -10.70 -16.25 -7.62
N SER A 261 -10.92 -15.38 -8.59
CA SER A 261 -9.94 -15.08 -9.63
C SER A 261 -8.64 -14.49 -9.08
N GLY A 262 -8.72 -13.74 -7.98
CA GLY A 262 -7.56 -13.14 -7.31
C GLY A 262 -7.04 -13.92 -6.10
N LEU A 263 -7.72 -15.00 -5.68
CA LEU A 263 -7.40 -15.73 -4.45
C LEU A 263 -6.11 -16.52 -4.58
N ILE A 264 -5.12 -16.21 -3.74
CA ILE A 264 -3.93 -17.06 -3.57
C ILE A 264 -4.34 -18.32 -2.81
N LYS A 265 -4.30 -19.46 -3.46
CA LYS A 265 -4.53 -20.78 -2.86
C LYS A 265 -3.22 -21.34 -2.32
N LYS A 266 -3.31 -22.10 -1.20
CA LYS A 266 -2.17 -22.84 -0.63
C LYS A 266 -1.65 -23.89 -1.56
#